data_152af92f4f8471b06996784c6600f44b
#
_entry.id   152af92f4f8471b06996784c6600f44b
#
_cell.length_a   1.000
_cell.length_b   1.000
_cell.length_c   1.000
_cell.angle_alpha   90.00
_cell.angle_beta   90.00
_cell.angle_gamma   90.00
#
_symmetry.space_group_name_H-M   'P 1'
#
loop_
_entity.id
_entity.type
_entity.pdbx_description
1 polymer ?
#
loop_
_entity_poly.entity_id
_entity_poly.type
_entity_poly.pdbx_seq_one_letter_code
_entity_poly.pdbx_strand_id
1 'polypeptide(L)'
;PVEADPPDIQKVDSNEDVIMWLNLVSDRMSVPELTDYARRYLVDRFSVLDGVARVRVGGSQTFAMRIWIDRNALAARGLTVADVEAALRAENVELPAGSVESRARQFSVRVERAFSSPQQFARLVVVRGEGGYLVRLGDVARVERGTEEDRTFFRGNGVPMVGLGIIKQSTANTIAVADAAKAEMARLNPTLPEGMQIKQSYDTSVFVKGAIREVYKTLCIAIALVILVIYLFLGSVRAMLVPAATVPVSLVATFLALWMLGFSVNILTLLALVLAIGLVVDDAIVVLENVHRRME
;
A
#
# COMPACT_ATOMS: atom_id res chain seq x y z
N PRO A 1 -5.15 -21.01 23.47
CA PRO A 1 -3.90 -21.31 24.14
C PRO A 1 -3.24 -20.00 24.58
N VAL A 2 -2.57 -20.00 25.72
CA VAL A 2 -1.87 -18.81 26.26
C VAL A 2 -0.75 -18.32 25.32
N GLU A 3 -0.36 -19.14 24.38
CA GLU A 3 0.72 -18.92 23.39
C GLU A 3 0.22 -18.37 22.03
N ALA A 4 -1.09 -18.21 21.88
CA ALA A 4 -1.63 -17.63 20.66
C ALA A 4 -1.61 -16.10 20.75
N ASP A 5 -1.08 -15.45 19.73
CA ASP A 5 -1.21 -14.00 19.59
C ASP A 5 -2.69 -13.61 19.56
N PRO A 6 -3.07 -12.49 20.19
CA PRO A 6 -4.43 -12.01 20.10
C PRO A 6 -4.82 -11.79 18.64
N PRO A 7 -6.08 -12.12 18.24
CA PRO A 7 -6.52 -11.95 16.86
C PRO A 7 -6.46 -10.47 16.46
N ASP A 8 -5.83 -10.21 15.32
CA ASP A 8 -5.83 -8.89 14.70
C ASP A 8 -7.14 -8.71 13.92
N ILE A 9 -8.01 -7.82 14.39
CA ILE A 9 -9.29 -7.53 13.77
C ILE A 9 -9.13 -6.25 12.95
N GLN A 10 -9.08 -6.39 11.63
CA GLN A 10 -9.04 -5.27 10.71
C GLN A 10 -10.34 -5.19 9.91
N LYS A 11 -10.89 -3.98 9.81
CA LYS A 11 -11.97 -3.71 8.86
C LYS A 11 -11.38 -3.65 7.47
N VAL A 12 -11.65 -4.65 6.65
CA VAL A 12 -11.19 -4.71 5.25
C VAL A 12 -12.38 -4.45 4.33
N ASP A 13 -12.25 -3.49 3.42
CA ASP A 13 -13.18 -3.31 2.31
C ASP A 13 -12.74 -4.24 1.16
N SER A 14 -13.68 -4.91 0.52
CA SER A 14 -13.40 -5.79 -0.64
C SER A 14 -12.74 -5.07 -1.82
N ASN A 15 -12.78 -3.74 -1.84
CA ASN A 15 -12.16 -2.88 -2.83
C ASN A 15 -10.80 -2.28 -2.38
N GLU A 16 -10.24 -2.72 -1.27
CA GLU A 16 -8.95 -2.27 -0.74
C GLU A 16 -7.76 -2.94 -1.43
N ASP A 17 -7.69 -2.87 -2.73
CA ASP A 17 -6.51 -3.34 -3.46
C ASP A 17 -5.37 -2.32 -3.43
N VAL A 18 -4.15 -2.85 -3.41
CA VAL A 18 -2.94 -2.02 -3.56
C VAL A 18 -2.90 -1.45 -4.97
N ILE A 19 -3.06 -0.14 -5.10
CA ILE A 19 -3.02 0.54 -6.40
C ILE A 19 -1.61 0.81 -6.91
N MET A 20 -0.64 0.86 -6.00
CA MET A 20 0.76 1.16 -6.33
C MET A 20 1.70 0.51 -5.32
N TRP A 21 2.79 -0.07 -5.81
CA TRP A 21 3.92 -0.50 -5.00
C TRP A 21 5.11 0.42 -5.22
N LEU A 22 5.61 0.98 -4.14
CA LEU A 22 6.86 1.72 -4.08
C LEU A 22 7.89 0.88 -3.33
N ASN A 23 9.04 0.65 -3.94
CA ASN A 23 10.06 -0.21 -3.37
C ASN A 23 11.20 0.61 -2.79
N LEU A 24 11.44 0.46 -1.50
CA LEU A 24 12.57 1.03 -0.80
C LEU A 24 13.76 0.09 -0.96
N VAL A 25 14.83 0.58 -1.57
CA VAL A 25 16.06 -0.15 -1.83
C VAL A 25 17.25 0.60 -1.24
N SER A 26 18.28 -0.12 -0.82
CA SER A 26 19.57 0.43 -0.44
C SER A 26 20.70 -0.53 -0.79
N ASP A 27 21.86 0.02 -1.09
CA ASP A 27 23.12 -0.70 -1.26
C ASP A 27 23.92 -0.81 0.05
N ARG A 28 23.51 -0.07 1.10
CA ARG A 28 24.21 0.03 2.38
C ARG A 28 23.45 -0.53 3.57
N MET A 29 22.13 -0.62 3.47
CA MET A 29 21.26 -1.04 4.56
C MET A 29 20.66 -2.42 4.32
N SER A 30 20.58 -3.21 5.37
CA SER A 30 19.90 -4.51 5.38
C SER A 30 18.37 -4.34 5.36
N VAL A 31 17.65 -5.40 4.99
CA VAL A 31 16.17 -5.38 4.95
C VAL A 31 15.54 -5.00 6.29
N PRO A 32 16.02 -5.48 7.46
CA PRO A 32 15.51 -5.03 8.75
C PRO A 32 15.71 -3.53 9.01
N GLU A 33 16.85 -2.96 8.61
CA GLU A 33 17.10 -1.51 8.71
C GLU A 33 16.20 -0.71 7.79
N LEU A 34 15.99 -1.20 6.55
CA LEU A 34 15.02 -0.60 5.62
C LEU A 34 13.60 -0.69 6.16
N THR A 35 13.24 -1.79 6.83
CA THR A 35 11.92 -1.98 7.45
C THR A 35 11.70 -0.97 8.57
N ASP A 36 12.68 -0.80 9.45
CA ASP A 36 12.61 0.16 10.55
C ASP A 36 12.50 1.60 10.02
N TYR A 37 13.33 1.95 9.02
CA TYR A 37 13.26 3.25 8.36
C TYR A 37 11.90 3.49 7.69
N ALA A 38 11.40 2.52 6.94
CA ALA A 38 10.12 2.60 6.26
C ALA A 38 8.97 2.87 7.24
N ARG A 39 8.92 2.11 8.35
CA ARG A 39 7.87 2.23 9.36
C ARG A 39 7.91 3.57 10.11
N ARG A 40 9.11 4.07 10.44
CA ARG A 40 9.26 5.30 11.23
C ARG A 40 9.10 6.58 10.42
N TYR A 41 9.52 6.57 9.16
CA TYR A 41 9.67 7.81 8.41
C TYR A 41 8.85 7.88 7.12
N LEU A 42 8.51 6.74 6.51
CA LEU A 42 7.86 6.74 5.20
C LEU A 42 6.37 6.41 5.27
N VAL A 43 5.97 5.43 6.09
CA VAL A 43 4.57 4.99 6.18
C VAL A 43 3.64 6.16 6.47
N ASP A 44 3.94 6.96 7.48
CA ASP A 44 3.11 8.10 7.86
C ASP A 44 3.06 9.17 6.76
N ARG A 45 4.18 9.40 6.06
CA ARG A 45 4.25 10.37 4.95
C ARG A 45 3.30 10.02 3.81
N PHE A 46 3.20 8.75 3.46
CA PHE A 46 2.29 8.30 2.42
C PHE A 46 0.85 8.13 2.93
N SER A 47 0.67 7.79 4.20
CA SER A 47 -0.66 7.59 4.79
C SER A 47 -1.49 8.87 4.92
N VAL A 48 -0.86 10.03 5.04
CA VAL A 48 -1.54 11.33 5.15
C VAL A 48 -1.91 11.94 3.79
N LEU A 49 -1.54 11.30 2.68
CA LEU A 49 -1.92 11.78 1.35
C LEU A 49 -3.43 11.64 1.14
N ASP A 50 -4.01 12.64 0.51
CA ASP A 50 -5.45 12.66 0.23
C ASP A 50 -5.87 11.44 -0.60
N GLY A 51 -6.93 10.77 -0.15
CA GLY A 51 -7.47 9.56 -0.77
C GLY A 51 -6.71 8.26 -0.48
N VAL A 52 -5.62 8.28 0.29
CA VAL A 52 -4.97 7.07 0.80
C VAL A 52 -5.74 6.55 2.01
N ALA A 53 -6.07 5.26 2.02
CA ALA A 53 -6.68 4.59 3.16
C ALA A 53 -5.61 4.11 4.15
N ARG A 54 -4.57 3.46 3.63
CA ARG A 54 -3.45 2.95 4.43
C ARG A 54 -2.25 2.61 3.55
N VAL A 55 -1.09 2.43 4.18
CA VAL A 55 0.14 1.95 3.53
C VAL A 55 0.50 0.58 4.10
N ARG A 56 0.60 -0.41 3.21
CA ARG A 56 1.00 -1.77 3.56
C ARG A 56 2.50 -1.94 3.37
N VAL A 57 3.18 -2.43 4.41
CA VAL A 57 4.61 -2.76 4.30
C VAL A 57 4.76 -4.23 3.90
N GLY A 58 5.32 -4.47 2.72
CA GLY A 58 5.58 -5.80 2.17
C GLY A 58 7.05 -6.19 2.32
N GLY A 59 7.30 -7.47 2.64
CA GLY A 59 8.66 -7.99 2.84
C GLY A 59 9.36 -7.43 4.08
N SER A 60 8.58 -6.94 5.05
CA SER A 60 9.13 -6.38 6.28
C SER A 60 9.81 -7.46 7.12
N GLN A 61 10.98 -7.14 7.65
CA GLN A 61 11.69 -7.96 8.61
C GLN A 61 11.96 -7.14 9.87
N THR A 62 11.31 -7.51 10.96
CA THR A 62 11.47 -6.82 12.25
C THR A 62 12.71 -7.38 12.97
N PHE A 63 13.50 -6.52 13.60
CA PHE A 63 14.59 -6.96 14.44
C PHE A 63 14.08 -7.74 15.65
N ALA A 64 14.77 -8.85 15.95
CA ALA A 64 14.56 -9.64 17.17
C ALA A 64 15.89 -10.11 17.75
N MET A 65 15.92 -10.36 19.04
CA MET A 65 17.02 -11.09 19.68
C MET A 65 16.75 -12.57 19.53
N ARG A 66 17.61 -13.25 18.76
CA ARG A 66 17.54 -14.70 18.60
C ARG A 66 18.41 -15.38 19.65
N ILE A 67 17.81 -16.30 20.36
CA ILE A 67 18.45 -17.07 21.44
C ILE A 67 18.48 -18.53 21.02
N TRP A 68 19.67 -19.01 20.64
CA TRP A 68 19.90 -20.38 20.23
C TRP A 68 20.35 -21.21 21.41
N ILE A 69 19.45 -21.99 21.96
CA ILE A 69 19.66 -22.77 23.17
C ILE A 69 20.54 -24.00 22.87
N ASP A 70 21.59 -24.19 23.65
CA ASP A 70 22.39 -25.40 23.66
C ASP A 70 21.78 -26.41 24.63
N ARG A 71 21.19 -27.48 24.11
CA ARG A 71 20.53 -28.52 24.88
C ARG A 71 21.50 -29.28 25.82
N ASN A 72 22.76 -29.47 25.38
CA ASN A 72 23.75 -30.16 26.18
C ASN A 72 24.23 -29.29 27.36
N ALA A 73 24.42 -28.01 27.10
CA ALA A 73 24.76 -27.03 28.14
C ALA A 73 23.66 -26.87 29.21
N LEU A 74 22.37 -26.91 28.79
CA LEU A 74 21.22 -26.90 29.70
C LEU A 74 21.19 -28.18 30.56
N ALA A 75 21.26 -29.35 29.92
CA ALA A 75 21.21 -30.64 30.60
C ALA A 75 22.35 -30.80 31.63
N ALA A 76 23.58 -30.36 31.28
CA ALA A 76 24.72 -30.37 32.16
C ALA A 76 24.54 -29.53 33.44
N ARG A 77 23.57 -28.59 33.43
CA ARG A 77 23.26 -27.70 34.56
C ARG A 77 21.90 -28.01 35.20
N GLY A 78 21.23 -29.08 34.76
CA GLY A 78 19.91 -29.49 35.25
C GLY A 78 18.79 -28.49 34.90
N LEU A 79 18.99 -27.69 33.83
CA LEU A 79 18.04 -26.68 33.42
C LEU A 79 17.19 -27.15 32.21
N THR A 80 16.00 -26.57 32.10
CA THR A 80 15.07 -26.78 30.98
C THR A 80 14.92 -25.53 30.15
N VAL A 81 14.29 -25.66 28.98
CA VAL A 81 13.94 -24.49 28.13
C VAL A 81 12.96 -23.57 28.89
N ALA A 82 12.05 -24.15 29.66
CA ALA A 82 11.07 -23.39 30.44
C ALA A 82 11.75 -22.49 31.52
N ASP A 83 12.86 -22.90 32.09
CA ASP A 83 13.62 -22.08 33.05
C ASP A 83 14.23 -20.84 32.33
N VAL A 84 14.74 -21.02 31.13
CA VAL A 84 15.26 -19.91 30.31
C VAL A 84 14.14 -18.96 29.92
N GLU A 85 13.00 -19.49 29.50
CA GLU A 85 11.83 -18.70 29.14
C GLU A 85 11.30 -17.91 30.35
N ALA A 86 11.16 -18.53 31.48
CA ALA A 86 10.73 -17.88 32.72
C ALA A 86 11.67 -16.73 33.13
N ALA A 87 12.98 -16.95 33.05
CA ALA A 87 13.96 -15.92 33.32
C ALA A 87 13.90 -14.75 32.35
N LEU A 88 13.74 -15.04 31.06
CA LEU A 88 13.57 -14.00 30.03
C LEU A 88 12.30 -13.17 30.25
N ARG A 89 11.18 -13.82 30.57
CA ARG A 89 9.91 -13.12 30.86
C ARG A 89 10.01 -12.28 32.14
N ALA A 90 10.71 -12.75 33.16
CA ALA A 90 10.87 -12.03 34.42
C ALA A 90 11.77 -10.79 34.29
N GLU A 91 12.84 -10.88 33.53
CA GLU A 91 13.87 -9.85 33.46
C GLU A 91 13.68 -8.87 32.27
N ASN A 92 12.97 -9.28 31.21
CA ASN A 92 12.72 -8.46 30.02
C ASN A 92 11.34 -7.77 30.08
N VAL A 93 11.05 -7.09 31.18
CA VAL A 93 9.79 -6.39 31.43
C VAL A 93 10.04 -4.87 31.46
N GLU A 94 9.28 -4.10 30.69
CA GLU A 94 9.17 -2.66 30.84
C GLU A 94 8.09 -2.36 31.88
N LEU A 95 8.50 -1.97 33.08
CA LEU A 95 7.56 -1.50 34.08
C LEU A 95 7.50 0.03 34.06
N PRO A 96 6.30 0.64 33.98
CA PRO A 96 6.16 2.07 34.20
C PRO A 96 6.56 2.38 35.65
N ALA A 97 7.55 3.22 35.82
CA ALA A 97 8.05 3.60 37.17
C ALA A 97 7.22 4.74 37.79
N GLY A 98 6.10 5.12 37.18
CA GLY A 98 5.23 6.19 37.65
C GLY A 98 5.50 7.54 37.00
N SER A 99 5.03 8.60 37.62
CA SER A 99 5.23 9.98 37.18
C SER A 99 5.70 10.87 38.32
N VAL A 100 6.55 11.83 38.00
CA VAL A 100 6.93 12.91 38.90
C VAL A 100 6.17 14.16 38.49
N GLU A 101 5.32 14.65 39.36
CA GLU A 101 4.52 15.85 39.11
C GLU A 101 5.09 17.05 39.85
N SER A 102 5.20 18.17 39.15
CA SER A 102 5.43 19.49 39.71
C SER A 102 4.22 20.38 39.39
N ARG A 103 4.16 21.57 40.03
CA ARG A 103 3.03 22.50 39.76
C ARG A 103 2.87 22.92 38.29
N ALA A 104 3.89 22.76 37.45
CA ALA A 104 3.91 23.21 36.08
C ALA A 104 4.19 22.09 35.04
N ARG A 105 4.69 20.93 35.48
CA ARG A 105 5.11 19.85 34.56
C ARG A 105 4.92 18.47 35.18
N GLN A 106 4.51 17.53 34.36
CA GLN A 106 4.47 16.11 34.71
C GLN A 106 5.53 15.37 33.88
N PHE A 107 6.37 14.59 34.53
CA PHE A 107 7.39 13.76 33.91
C PHE A 107 7.04 12.29 34.13
N SER A 108 6.84 11.54 33.04
CA SER A 108 6.72 10.08 33.11
C SER A 108 8.12 9.49 33.33
N VAL A 109 8.28 8.72 34.40
CA VAL A 109 9.51 8.00 34.67
C VAL A 109 9.35 6.60 34.07
N ARG A 110 10.26 6.22 33.17
CA ARG A 110 10.35 4.86 32.63
C ARG A 110 11.63 4.22 33.12
N VAL A 111 11.56 2.96 33.49
CA VAL A 111 12.77 2.16 33.73
C VAL A 111 13.36 1.83 32.36
N GLU A 112 14.64 2.16 32.18
CA GLU A 112 15.35 1.81 30.95
C GLU A 112 15.41 0.28 30.82
N ARG A 113 15.19 -0.22 29.61
CA ARG A 113 15.32 -1.67 29.32
C ARG A 113 16.69 -2.15 29.73
N ALA A 114 16.73 -3.16 30.57
CA ALA A 114 18.00 -3.72 31.03
C ALA A 114 18.84 -4.33 29.91
N PHE A 115 18.19 -4.77 28.81
CA PHE A 115 18.84 -5.52 27.74
C PHE A 115 18.44 -4.99 26.36
N SER A 116 19.40 -4.33 25.68
CA SER A 116 19.23 -3.79 24.32
C SER A 116 20.21 -4.38 23.31
N SER A 117 21.20 -5.16 23.78
CA SER A 117 22.23 -5.76 22.93
C SER A 117 22.41 -7.25 23.21
N PRO A 118 22.88 -8.06 22.25
CA PRO A 118 23.17 -9.48 22.45
C PRO A 118 24.08 -9.75 23.66
N GLN A 119 25.06 -8.86 23.89
CA GLN A 119 26.00 -8.97 25.01
C GLN A 119 25.32 -8.75 26.36
N GLN A 120 24.35 -7.86 26.42
CA GLN A 120 23.57 -7.61 27.63
C GLN A 120 22.65 -8.80 27.92
N PHE A 121 21.93 -9.30 26.90
CA PHE A 121 21.12 -10.53 27.03
C PHE A 121 21.95 -11.74 27.48
N ALA A 122 23.15 -11.93 26.94
CA ALA A 122 24.03 -13.02 27.34
C ALA A 122 24.42 -12.96 28.82
N ARG A 123 24.38 -11.80 29.46
CA ARG A 123 24.67 -11.61 30.90
C ARG A 123 23.46 -11.84 31.80
N LEU A 124 22.24 -11.97 31.23
CA LEU A 124 21.03 -12.27 32.02
C LEU A 124 21.22 -13.53 32.85
N VAL A 125 20.83 -13.47 34.11
CA VAL A 125 20.95 -14.61 35.07
C VAL A 125 19.72 -15.48 34.91
N VAL A 126 19.91 -16.71 34.43
CA VAL A 126 18.83 -17.69 34.29
C VAL A 126 18.49 -18.32 35.62
N VAL A 127 19.50 -18.79 36.35
CA VAL A 127 19.32 -19.40 37.67
C VAL A 127 20.47 -19.04 38.60
N ARG A 128 20.16 -18.96 39.90
CA ARG A 128 21.12 -18.89 40.98
C ARG A 128 21.22 -20.26 41.62
N GLY A 129 22.35 -20.95 41.45
CA GLY A 129 22.58 -22.28 41.99
C GLY A 129 22.89 -22.28 43.49
N GLU A 130 22.82 -23.47 44.12
CA GLU A 130 23.24 -23.68 45.47
C GLU A 130 24.74 -23.39 45.61
N GLY A 131 25.12 -22.53 46.55
CA GLY A 131 26.50 -22.05 46.68
C GLY A 131 26.77 -20.70 46.03
N GLY A 132 25.74 -20.03 45.43
CA GLY A 132 25.84 -18.65 44.95
C GLY A 132 26.41 -18.49 43.56
N TYR A 133 26.68 -19.55 42.81
CA TYR A 133 27.10 -19.44 41.44
C TYR A 133 25.94 -19.02 40.52
N LEU A 134 26.23 -18.22 39.53
CA LEU A 134 25.22 -17.68 38.59
C LEU A 134 25.34 -18.38 37.26
N VAL A 135 24.26 -18.98 36.77
CA VAL A 135 24.14 -19.44 35.40
C VAL A 135 23.59 -18.29 34.53
N ARG A 136 24.36 -17.84 33.59
CA ARG A 136 23.97 -16.78 32.67
C ARG A 136 23.44 -17.37 31.38
N LEU A 137 22.62 -16.57 30.63
CA LEU A 137 22.05 -16.99 29.36
C LEU A 137 23.15 -17.37 28.37
N GLY A 138 24.26 -16.62 28.34
CA GLY A 138 25.40 -16.91 27.47
C GLY A 138 26.15 -18.23 27.80
N ASP A 139 25.92 -18.83 28.97
CA ASP A 139 26.50 -20.12 29.36
C ASP A 139 25.72 -21.33 28.81
N VAL A 140 24.46 -21.07 28.34
CA VAL A 140 23.52 -22.12 27.91
C VAL A 140 22.88 -21.79 26.53
N ALA A 141 23.18 -20.60 25.98
CA ALA A 141 22.65 -20.18 24.71
C ALA A 141 23.58 -19.19 23.99
N ARG A 142 23.53 -19.20 22.65
CA ARG A 142 24.10 -18.15 21.81
C ARG A 142 23.03 -17.10 21.55
N VAL A 143 23.34 -15.84 21.86
CA VAL A 143 22.45 -14.69 21.60
C VAL A 143 22.99 -13.89 20.44
N GLU A 144 22.13 -13.62 19.46
CA GLU A 144 22.47 -12.79 18.31
C GLU A 144 21.31 -11.89 17.90
N ARG A 145 21.62 -10.78 17.25
CA ARG A 145 20.62 -9.92 16.62
C ARG A 145 20.23 -10.53 15.29
N GLY A 146 18.98 -10.82 15.11
CA GLY A 146 18.43 -11.38 13.89
C GLY A 146 17.10 -10.74 13.54
N THR A 147 16.27 -11.48 12.83
CA THR A 147 14.91 -11.09 12.43
C THR A 147 13.90 -11.99 13.15
N GLU A 148 12.73 -11.44 13.45
CA GLU A 148 11.62 -12.18 14.07
C GLU A 148 11.20 -13.36 13.19
N GLU A 149 11.10 -13.09 11.88
CA GLU A 149 10.84 -14.10 10.86
C GLU A 149 11.82 -13.95 9.70
N ASP A 150 12.39 -15.06 9.22
CA ASP A 150 13.34 -15.10 8.09
C ASP A 150 12.80 -15.88 6.89
N ARG A 151 11.54 -16.36 6.97
CA ARG A 151 10.89 -17.17 5.92
C ARG A 151 10.30 -16.34 4.81
N THR A 152 9.99 -15.07 5.10
CA THR A 152 9.45 -14.13 4.12
C THR A 152 10.57 -13.26 3.54
N PHE A 153 10.57 -13.13 2.22
CA PHE A 153 11.48 -12.21 1.53
C PHE A 153 10.77 -11.51 0.38
N PHE A 154 11.17 -10.28 0.14
CA PHE A 154 10.67 -9.49 -0.98
C PHE A 154 11.87 -9.01 -1.80
N ARG A 155 11.84 -9.32 -3.11
CA ARG A 155 12.92 -8.97 -4.04
C ARG A 155 12.34 -8.40 -5.32
N GLY A 156 13.02 -7.40 -5.88
CA GLY A 156 12.78 -6.89 -7.22
C GLY A 156 14.05 -6.99 -8.04
N ASN A 157 13.99 -7.69 -9.18
CA ASN A 157 15.16 -7.96 -10.04
C ASN A 157 16.35 -8.57 -9.27
N GLY A 158 16.06 -9.48 -8.32
CA GLY A 158 17.08 -10.15 -7.51
C GLY A 158 17.58 -9.34 -6.30
N VAL A 159 17.27 -8.05 -6.20
CA VAL A 159 17.70 -7.18 -5.10
C VAL A 159 16.70 -7.24 -3.95
N PRO A 160 17.15 -7.52 -2.69
CA PRO A 160 16.29 -7.44 -1.52
C PRO A 160 15.80 -6.00 -1.30
N MET A 161 14.52 -5.86 -0.94
CA MET A 161 13.88 -4.56 -0.76
C MET A 161 12.70 -4.62 0.19
N VAL A 162 12.17 -3.46 0.56
CA VAL A 162 10.93 -3.32 1.32
C VAL A 162 9.90 -2.62 0.44
N GLY A 163 8.72 -3.23 0.29
CA GLY A 163 7.62 -2.67 -0.49
C GLY A 163 6.71 -1.80 0.37
N LEU A 164 6.33 -0.64 -0.15
CA LEU A 164 5.28 0.22 0.38
C LEU A 164 4.08 0.15 -0.56
N GLY A 165 3.07 -0.60 -0.18
CA GLY A 165 1.84 -0.76 -0.94
C GLY A 165 0.83 0.32 -0.58
N ILE A 166 0.55 1.21 -1.52
CA ILE A 166 -0.43 2.29 -1.36
C ILE A 166 -1.83 1.74 -1.62
N ILE A 167 -2.69 1.80 -0.62
CA ILE A 167 -4.09 1.39 -0.69
C ILE A 167 -4.95 2.63 -0.66
N LYS A 168 -5.80 2.81 -1.66
CA LYS A 168 -6.70 3.97 -1.73
C LYS A 168 -7.98 3.75 -0.93
N GLN A 169 -8.63 4.83 -0.53
CA GLN A 169 -10.00 4.79 -0.04
C GLN A 169 -10.94 4.34 -1.16
N SER A 170 -12.01 3.62 -0.84
CA SER A 170 -12.95 3.05 -1.83
C SER A 170 -13.51 4.11 -2.79
N THR A 171 -13.79 5.31 -2.30
CA THR A 171 -14.34 6.43 -3.06
C THR A 171 -13.29 7.30 -3.75
N ALA A 172 -11.99 7.12 -3.44
CA ALA A 172 -10.93 7.97 -3.97
C ALA A 172 -10.61 7.65 -5.45
N ASN A 173 -10.18 8.67 -6.17
CA ASN A 173 -9.75 8.53 -7.56
C ASN A 173 -8.35 7.91 -7.64
N THR A 174 -8.24 6.75 -8.28
CA THR A 174 -6.98 5.99 -8.42
C THR A 174 -5.85 6.81 -9.04
N ILE A 175 -6.15 7.61 -10.06
CA ILE A 175 -5.14 8.42 -10.76
C ILE A 175 -4.62 9.53 -9.84
N ALA A 176 -5.52 10.22 -9.15
CA ALA A 176 -5.15 11.31 -8.25
C ALA A 176 -4.28 10.82 -7.10
N VAL A 177 -4.66 9.70 -6.47
CA VAL A 177 -3.88 9.08 -5.38
C VAL A 177 -2.51 8.62 -5.88
N ALA A 178 -2.44 7.97 -7.05
CA ALA A 178 -1.19 7.51 -7.61
C ALA A 178 -0.25 8.69 -7.98
N ASP A 179 -0.80 9.77 -8.54
CA ASP A 179 -0.01 10.95 -8.89
C ASP A 179 0.47 11.69 -7.62
N ALA A 180 -0.34 11.78 -6.56
CA ALA A 180 0.07 12.30 -5.25
C ALA A 180 1.19 11.46 -4.64
N ALA A 181 1.09 10.13 -4.68
CA ALA A 181 2.14 9.23 -4.18
C ALA A 181 3.46 9.38 -4.96
N LYS A 182 3.40 9.54 -6.29
CA LYS A 182 4.59 9.81 -7.12
C LYS A 182 5.23 11.15 -6.80
N ALA A 183 4.41 12.18 -6.60
CA ALA A 183 4.91 13.50 -6.22
C ALA A 183 5.61 13.46 -4.85
N GLU A 184 5.02 12.76 -3.87
CA GLU A 184 5.65 12.56 -2.56
C GLU A 184 6.94 11.73 -2.66
N MET A 185 6.95 10.66 -3.45
CA MET A 185 8.17 9.89 -3.73
C MET A 185 9.29 10.77 -4.31
N ALA A 186 8.96 11.62 -5.28
CA ALA A 186 9.92 12.54 -5.89
C ALA A 186 10.46 13.57 -4.88
N ARG A 187 9.62 14.01 -3.94
CA ARG A 187 10.00 14.93 -2.86
C ARG A 187 10.88 14.27 -1.81
N LEU A 188 10.60 13.00 -1.48
CA LEU A 188 11.33 12.28 -0.44
C LEU A 188 12.70 11.77 -0.91
N ASN A 189 12.82 11.32 -2.16
CA ASN A 189 14.06 10.73 -2.67
C ASN A 189 15.33 11.57 -2.42
N PRO A 190 15.33 12.91 -2.61
CA PRO A 190 16.50 13.73 -2.30
C PRO A 190 16.84 13.84 -0.80
N THR A 191 15.90 13.50 0.07
CA THR A 191 16.05 13.61 1.55
C THR A 191 16.44 12.29 2.21
N LEU A 192 16.46 11.19 1.43
CA LEU A 192 16.80 9.87 1.94
C LEU A 192 18.30 9.78 2.27
N PRO A 193 18.67 8.88 3.21
CA PRO A 193 20.07 8.55 3.45
C PRO A 193 20.79 8.14 2.19
N GLU A 194 22.10 8.39 2.15
CA GLU A 194 22.97 8.04 1.03
C GLU A 194 22.87 6.54 0.69
N GLY A 195 22.69 6.22 -0.59
CA GLY A 195 22.52 4.83 -1.06
C GLY A 195 21.09 4.30 -0.93
N MET A 196 20.14 5.08 -0.39
CA MET A 196 18.73 4.69 -0.28
C MET A 196 17.90 5.34 -1.37
N GLN A 197 16.98 4.61 -1.98
CA GLN A 197 16.04 5.13 -2.99
C GLN A 197 14.66 4.47 -2.88
N ILE A 198 13.63 5.26 -3.14
CA ILE A 198 12.28 4.76 -3.39
C ILE A 198 12.10 4.66 -4.90
N LYS A 199 11.75 3.47 -5.38
CA LYS A 199 11.48 3.17 -6.81
C LYS A 199 10.05 2.72 -6.99
N GLN A 200 9.40 3.19 -8.02
CA GLN A 200 8.09 2.68 -8.42
C GLN A 200 8.24 1.30 -9.08
N SER A 201 7.37 0.34 -8.74
CA SER A 201 7.31 -0.96 -9.41
C SER A 201 5.96 -1.21 -10.07
N TYR A 202 4.91 -1.33 -9.31
CA TYR A 202 3.55 -1.58 -9.81
C TYR A 202 2.70 -0.32 -9.72
N ASP A 203 1.88 -0.05 -10.75
CA ASP A 203 1.03 1.13 -10.80
C ASP A 203 -0.21 0.86 -11.67
N THR A 204 -1.35 0.68 -11.02
CA THR A 204 -2.63 0.48 -11.70
C THR A 204 -3.10 1.74 -12.44
N SER A 205 -2.66 2.93 -12.02
CA SER A 205 -3.08 4.18 -12.67
C SER A 205 -2.65 4.25 -14.14
N VAL A 206 -1.58 3.55 -14.52
CA VAL A 206 -1.11 3.47 -15.92
C VAL A 206 -2.17 2.78 -16.78
N PHE A 207 -2.73 1.67 -16.29
CA PHE A 207 -3.79 0.94 -16.99
C PHE A 207 -5.07 1.78 -17.10
N VAL A 208 -5.45 2.44 -16.00
CA VAL A 208 -6.64 3.31 -15.96
C VAL A 208 -6.48 4.49 -16.92
N LYS A 209 -5.33 5.18 -16.91
CA LYS A 209 -5.01 6.25 -17.86
C LYS A 209 -5.02 5.77 -19.33
N GLY A 210 -4.47 4.56 -19.54
CA GLY A 210 -4.48 3.93 -20.87
C GLY A 210 -5.89 3.63 -21.37
N ALA A 211 -6.72 3.03 -20.52
CA ALA A 211 -8.11 2.72 -20.85
C ALA A 211 -8.93 3.99 -21.15
N ILE A 212 -8.80 5.03 -20.35
CA ILE A 212 -9.47 6.32 -20.61
C ILE A 212 -9.02 6.90 -21.95
N ARG A 213 -7.73 6.89 -22.25
CA ARG A 213 -7.22 7.39 -23.54
C ARG A 213 -7.78 6.59 -24.72
N GLU A 214 -7.88 5.27 -24.61
CA GLU A 214 -8.42 4.43 -25.67
C GLU A 214 -9.92 4.66 -25.88
N VAL A 215 -10.68 4.89 -24.79
CA VAL A 215 -12.08 5.30 -24.90
C VAL A 215 -12.23 6.61 -25.64
N TYR A 216 -11.46 7.64 -25.31
CA TYR A 216 -11.51 8.92 -26.05
C TYR A 216 -11.14 8.76 -27.53
N LYS A 217 -10.11 7.96 -27.81
CA LYS A 217 -9.69 7.69 -29.19
C LYS A 217 -10.79 6.95 -29.98
N THR A 218 -11.36 5.89 -29.39
CA THR A 218 -12.45 5.13 -30.00
C THR A 218 -13.67 6.00 -30.23
N LEU A 219 -14.01 6.87 -29.30
CA LEU A 219 -15.09 7.83 -29.41
C LEU A 219 -14.89 8.80 -30.58
N CYS A 220 -13.70 9.40 -30.72
CA CYS A 220 -13.37 10.28 -31.83
C CYS A 220 -13.44 9.56 -33.18
N ILE A 221 -12.93 8.32 -33.25
CA ILE A 221 -13.00 7.49 -34.45
C ILE A 221 -14.45 7.18 -34.83
N ALA A 222 -15.27 6.77 -33.85
CA ALA A 222 -16.68 6.45 -34.05
C ALA A 222 -17.44 7.67 -34.58
N ILE A 223 -17.29 8.82 -33.97
CA ILE A 223 -17.90 10.09 -34.44
C ILE A 223 -17.45 10.43 -35.88
N ALA A 224 -16.16 10.33 -36.18
CA ALA A 224 -15.64 10.62 -37.50
C ALA A 224 -16.18 9.67 -38.58
N LEU A 225 -16.27 8.36 -38.27
CA LEU A 225 -16.83 7.35 -39.17
C LEU A 225 -18.32 7.60 -39.44
N VAL A 226 -19.08 7.93 -38.39
CA VAL A 226 -20.50 8.26 -38.52
C VAL A 226 -20.70 9.46 -39.41
N ILE A 227 -19.97 10.54 -39.18
CA ILE A 227 -20.01 11.76 -40.01
C ILE A 227 -19.69 11.41 -41.47
N LEU A 228 -18.64 10.59 -41.69
CA LEU A 228 -18.26 10.16 -43.03
C LEU A 228 -19.36 9.36 -43.75
N VAL A 229 -19.95 8.38 -43.07
CA VAL A 229 -21.00 7.53 -43.61
C VAL A 229 -22.22 8.40 -44.00
N ILE A 230 -22.68 9.25 -43.08
CA ILE A 230 -23.82 10.14 -43.34
C ILE A 230 -23.54 11.07 -44.52
N TYR A 231 -22.33 11.62 -44.63
CA TYR A 231 -21.94 12.45 -45.76
C TYR A 231 -21.97 11.71 -47.10
N LEU A 232 -21.51 10.47 -47.12
CA LEU A 232 -21.52 9.61 -48.30
C LEU A 232 -22.92 9.28 -48.78
N PHE A 233 -23.87 9.02 -47.85
CA PHE A 233 -25.25 8.66 -48.20
C PHE A 233 -26.13 9.84 -48.54
N LEU A 234 -26.02 10.98 -47.82
CA LEU A 234 -26.90 12.13 -48.01
C LEU A 234 -26.34 13.21 -48.91
N GLY A 235 -25.05 13.19 -49.25
CA GLY A 235 -24.41 14.16 -50.14
C GLY A 235 -24.50 15.62 -49.66
N SER A 236 -25.00 15.88 -48.47
CA SER A 236 -25.30 17.23 -47.96
C SER A 236 -24.60 17.50 -46.62
N VAL A 237 -23.70 18.49 -46.60
CA VAL A 237 -23.02 18.95 -45.41
C VAL A 237 -23.99 19.45 -44.30
N ARG A 238 -25.10 20.06 -44.72
CA ARG A 238 -26.11 20.57 -43.78
C ARG A 238 -26.83 19.43 -43.07
N ALA A 239 -27.17 18.36 -43.76
CA ALA A 239 -27.77 17.16 -43.18
C ALA A 239 -26.82 16.44 -42.26
N MET A 240 -25.53 16.38 -42.57
CA MET A 240 -24.46 15.79 -41.77
C MET A 240 -24.28 16.49 -40.39
N LEU A 241 -24.51 17.81 -40.32
CA LEU A 241 -24.35 18.58 -39.09
C LEU A 241 -25.32 18.17 -37.98
N VAL A 242 -26.50 17.64 -38.29
CA VAL A 242 -27.51 17.25 -37.30
C VAL A 242 -27.02 16.07 -36.44
N PRO A 243 -26.67 14.90 -37.01
CA PRO A 243 -26.11 13.82 -36.21
C PRO A 243 -24.74 14.15 -35.56
N ALA A 244 -23.92 14.94 -36.26
CA ALA A 244 -22.64 15.39 -35.73
C ALA A 244 -22.80 16.25 -34.47
N ALA A 245 -23.89 17.01 -34.33
CA ALA A 245 -24.19 17.75 -33.10
C ALA A 245 -24.92 16.90 -32.05
N THR A 246 -25.71 15.91 -32.46
CA THR A 246 -26.51 15.07 -31.53
C THR A 246 -25.60 14.27 -30.60
N VAL A 247 -24.51 13.69 -31.11
CA VAL A 247 -23.59 12.86 -30.29
C VAL A 247 -22.94 13.64 -29.16
N PRO A 248 -22.29 14.81 -29.38
CA PRO A 248 -21.72 15.58 -28.28
C PRO A 248 -22.77 16.07 -27.27
N VAL A 249 -23.95 16.47 -27.74
CA VAL A 249 -25.04 16.91 -26.86
C VAL A 249 -25.53 15.76 -25.96
N SER A 250 -25.77 14.58 -26.55
CA SER A 250 -26.17 13.39 -25.79
C SER A 250 -25.13 12.96 -24.76
N LEU A 251 -23.83 13.05 -25.12
CA LEU A 251 -22.74 12.75 -24.19
C LEU A 251 -22.72 13.73 -23.00
N VAL A 252 -22.81 15.03 -23.26
CA VAL A 252 -22.84 16.05 -22.21
C VAL A 252 -24.05 15.86 -21.33
N ALA A 253 -25.23 15.58 -21.90
CA ALA A 253 -26.42 15.29 -21.13
C ALA A 253 -26.29 14.03 -20.27
N THR A 254 -25.67 12.98 -20.81
CA THR A 254 -25.42 11.74 -20.06
C THR A 254 -24.44 11.96 -18.91
N PHE A 255 -23.34 12.69 -19.11
CA PHE A 255 -22.42 13.03 -18.02
C PHE A 255 -23.09 13.90 -16.95
N LEU A 256 -23.96 14.83 -17.34
CA LEU A 256 -24.73 15.63 -16.40
C LEU A 256 -25.67 14.74 -15.57
N ALA A 257 -26.39 13.81 -16.21
CA ALA A 257 -27.27 12.87 -15.52
C ALA A 257 -26.49 11.95 -14.57
N LEU A 258 -25.35 11.40 -14.99
CA LEU A 258 -24.47 10.62 -14.12
C LEU A 258 -24.03 11.40 -12.89
N TRP A 259 -23.63 12.67 -13.08
CA TRP A 259 -23.24 13.55 -11.99
C TRP A 259 -24.39 13.83 -11.04
N MET A 260 -25.59 14.15 -11.55
CA MET A 260 -26.78 14.41 -10.72
C MET A 260 -27.22 13.19 -9.91
N LEU A 261 -27.07 11.98 -10.45
CA LEU A 261 -27.41 10.71 -9.80
C LEU A 261 -26.28 10.18 -8.89
N GLY A 262 -25.15 10.87 -8.79
CA GLY A 262 -24.04 10.46 -7.95
C GLY A 262 -23.24 9.26 -8.48
N PHE A 263 -23.41 8.91 -9.74
CA PHE A 263 -22.61 7.84 -10.36
C PHE A 263 -21.18 8.28 -10.65
N SER A 264 -20.22 7.39 -10.43
CA SER A 264 -18.83 7.63 -10.76
C SER A 264 -18.54 7.39 -12.25
N VAL A 265 -17.68 8.21 -12.84
CA VAL A 265 -17.12 7.92 -14.16
C VAL A 265 -15.99 6.89 -13.99
N ASN A 266 -16.22 5.68 -14.46
CA ASN A 266 -15.28 4.57 -14.40
C ASN A 266 -15.21 3.85 -15.76
N ILE A 267 -14.36 2.83 -15.87
CA ILE A 267 -14.15 2.10 -17.14
C ILE A 267 -15.46 1.48 -17.65
N LEU A 268 -16.31 0.96 -16.79
CA LEU A 268 -17.58 0.34 -17.15
C LEU A 268 -18.57 1.37 -17.69
N THR A 269 -18.70 2.54 -17.03
CA THR A 269 -19.57 3.63 -17.52
C THR A 269 -19.06 4.21 -18.84
N LEU A 270 -17.74 4.30 -19.04
CA LEU A 270 -17.16 4.76 -20.30
C LEU A 270 -17.37 3.75 -21.43
N LEU A 271 -17.25 2.44 -21.15
CA LEU A 271 -17.58 1.38 -22.13
C LEU A 271 -19.06 1.41 -22.52
N ALA A 272 -19.95 1.57 -21.54
CA ALA A 272 -21.39 1.72 -21.79
C ALA A 272 -21.69 2.95 -22.67
N LEU A 273 -20.99 4.07 -22.44
CA LEU A 273 -21.11 5.27 -23.29
C LEU A 273 -20.69 5.01 -24.72
N VAL A 274 -19.56 4.32 -24.95
CA VAL A 274 -19.11 3.97 -26.31
C VAL A 274 -20.15 3.12 -27.04
N LEU A 275 -20.76 2.15 -26.33
CA LEU A 275 -21.83 1.32 -26.89
C LEU A 275 -23.09 2.14 -27.20
N ALA A 276 -23.50 3.01 -26.27
CA ALA A 276 -24.68 3.86 -26.42
C ALA A 276 -24.57 4.86 -27.57
N ILE A 277 -23.37 5.32 -27.93
CA ILE A 277 -23.17 6.22 -29.07
C ILE A 277 -23.63 5.58 -30.38
N GLY A 278 -23.36 4.28 -30.58
CA GLY A 278 -23.83 3.56 -31.76
C GLY A 278 -25.36 3.63 -31.90
N LEU A 279 -26.09 3.42 -30.79
CA LEU A 279 -27.55 3.47 -30.76
C LEU A 279 -28.08 4.91 -31.01
N VAL A 280 -27.50 5.90 -30.36
CA VAL A 280 -27.90 7.33 -30.57
C VAL A 280 -27.70 7.80 -31.99
N VAL A 281 -26.61 7.34 -32.62
CA VAL A 281 -26.32 7.66 -34.01
C VAL A 281 -27.30 6.99 -34.96
N ASP A 282 -27.63 5.73 -34.75
CA ASP A 282 -28.56 4.98 -35.56
C ASP A 282 -29.94 5.62 -35.52
N ASP A 283 -30.43 5.99 -34.34
CA ASP A 283 -31.70 6.73 -34.20
C ASP A 283 -31.67 8.09 -34.96
N ALA A 284 -30.58 8.82 -34.82
CA ALA A 284 -30.44 10.11 -35.52
C ALA A 284 -30.44 9.97 -37.07
N ILE A 285 -29.84 8.89 -37.58
CA ILE A 285 -29.84 8.57 -39.01
C ILE A 285 -31.25 8.25 -39.51
N VAL A 286 -31.98 7.38 -38.81
CA VAL A 286 -33.33 6.97 -39.15
C VAL A 286 -34.31 8.17 -39.20
N VAL A 287 -34.21 9.06 -38.19
CA VAL A 287 -35.02 10.28 -38.17
C VAL A 287 -34.69 11.19 -39.34
N LEU A 288 -33.41 11.40 -39.64
CA LEU A 288 -32.94 12.26 -40.73
C LEU A 288 -33.35 11.71 -42.08
N GLU A 289 -33.25 10.41 -42.34
CA GLU A 289 -33.70 9.74 -43.53
C GLU A 289 -35.21 9.93 -43.77
N ASN A 290 -36.02 9.75 -42.70
CA ASN A 290 -37.47 9.96 -42.75
C ASN A 290 -37.84 11.44 -43.12
N VAL A 291 -37.12 12.39 -42.54
CA VAL A 291 -37.32 13.81 -42.87
C VAL A 291 -36.95 14.10 -44.32
N HIS A 292 -35.81 13.59 -44.79
CA HIS A 292 -35.36 13.78 -46.16
C HIS A 292 -36.37 13.22 -47.19
N ARG A 293 -36.82 11.97 -46.92
CA ARG A 293 -37.81 11.31 -47.80
C ARG A 293 -39.17 11.98 -47.84
N ARG A 294 -39.56 12.78 -46.83
CA ARG A 294 -40.80 13.57 -46.84
C ARG A 294 -40.64 14.95 -47.43
N MET A 295 -39.43 15.40 -47.65
CA MET A 295 -39.13 16.72 -48.24
C MET A 295 -38.89 16.63 -49.78
N GLU A 296 -38.63 15.43 -50.29
CA GLU A 296 -38.70 15.09 -51.72
C GLU A 296 -40.14 14.79 -52.14
#